data_e5cfa9f898372aabfbc809d2c9a67d70
#
_entry.id   e5cfa9f898372aabfbc809d2c9a67d70
#
_cell.length_a   1.000
_cell.length_b   1.000
_cell.length_c   1.000
_cell.angle_alpha   90.00
_cell.angle_beta   90.00
_cell.angle_gamma   90.00
#
_symmetry.space_group_name_H-M   'P 1'
#
loop_
_entity.id
_entity.type
_entity.pdbx_description
1 polymer ?
#
loop_
_entity_poly.entity_id
_entity_poly.type
_entity_poly.pdbx_seq_one_letter_code
_entity_poly.pdbx_strand_id
1 'polypeptide(L)'
;LNNLRQLELAWGMYGDDHEGALAENKERVSGDVIASVSNSWVTGDTTFSADPDDLKHGTIYPYLGDTKVFRCASDHSTLRNSATPRIRSYSLNYFLHGDLDPEHIGLVPPESLTGILTKFSQISQPSKVFTFLDENENSIEDGLFLFYKEPSLIWQNSSTHRHNGGQNIAFADGHVEHWKWRSRRPHAGYHE
;
A
#
# COMPACT_ATOMS: atom_id res chain seq x y z
N LEU A 1 13.42 -4.16 -5.40
CA LEU A 1 12.77 -4.67 -6.64
C LEU A 1 12.25 -6.10 -6.47
N ASN A 2 13.05 -7.05 -5.92
CA ASN A 2 12.63 -8.46 -5.86
C ASN A 2 11.39 -8.68 -4.97
N ASN A 3 11.31 -8.04 -3.80
CA ASN A 3 10.16 -8.15 -2.91
C ASN A 3 8.86 -7.67 -3.57
N LEU A 4 8.92 -6.53 -4.30
CA LEU A 4 7.76 -6.03 -5.03
C LEU A 4 7.29 -6.99 -6.12
N ARG A 5 8.22 -7.67 -6.83
CA ARG A 5 7.86 -8.71 -7.79
C ARG A 5 7.15 -9.90 -7.14
N GLN A 6 7.60 -10.30 -5.95
CA GLN A 6 6.96 -11.38 -5.20
C GLN A 6 5.57 -10.98 -4.72
N LEU A 7 5.40 -9.74 -4.20
CA LEU A 7 4.09 -9.21 -3.83
C LEU A 7 3.14 -9.18 -5.02
N GLU A 8 3.61 -8.69 -6.18
CA GLU A 8 2.83 -8.61 -7.39
C GLU A 8 2.40 -10.00 -7.90
N LEU A 9 3.34 -10.96 -7.89
CA LEU A 9 3.03 -12.35 -8.25
C LEU A 9 1.98 -12.96 -7.32
N ALA A 10 2.13 -12.76 -5.99
CA ALA A 10 1.18 -13.26 -5.02
C ALA A 10 -0.21 -12.63 -5.18
N TRP A 11 -0.27 -11.33 -5.49
CA TRP A 11 -1.51 -10.62 -5.78
C TRP A 11 -2.19 -11.15 -7.05
N GLY A 12 -1.41 -11.45 -8.10
CA GLY A 12 -1.91 -12.10 -9.32
C GLY A 12 -2.46 -13.50 -9.04
N MET A 13 -1.70 -14.34 -8.29
CA MET A 13 -2.13 -15.70 -7.90
C MET A 13 -3.42 -15.69 -7.08
N TYR A 14 -3.56 -14.71 -6.16
CA TYR A 14 -4.82 -14.50 -5.45
C TYR A 14 -5.99 -14.28 -6.43
N GLY A 15 -5.80 -13.44 -7.43
CA GLY A 15 -6.83 -13.18 -8.42
C GLY A 15 -7.20 -14.42 -9.26
N ASP A 16 -6.21 -15.23 -9.62
CA ASP A 16 -6.46 -16.49 -10.37
C ASP A 16 -7.32 -17.46 -9.56
N ASP A 17 -7.10 -17.55 -8.24
CA ASP A 17 -7.87 -18.41 -7.34
C ASP A 17 -9.25 -17.84 -6.95
N HIS A 18 -9.49 -16.52 -7.19
CA HIS A 18 -10.69 -15.79 -6.77
C HIS A 18 -11.48 -15.20 -7.94
N GLU A 19 -11.62 -15.92 -9.06
CA GLU A 19 -12.43 -15.51 -10.21
C GLU A 19 -12.08 -14.13 -10.78
N GLY A 20 -10.80 -13.79 -10.74
CA GLY A 20 -10.27 -12.50 -11.20
C GLY A 20 -10.54 -11.33 -10.24
N ALA A 21 -10.96 -11.59 -9.00
CA ALA A 21 -11.11 -10.55 -8.00
C ALA A 21 -9.75 -9.99 -7.56
N LEU A 22 -9.67 -8.69 -7.34
CA LEU A 22 -8.53 -8.06 -6.69
C LEU A 22 -8.58 -8.32 -5.18
N ALA A 23 -7.43 -8.54 -4.55
CA ALA A 23 -7.35 -8.61 -3.10
C ALA A 23 -7.87 -7.31 -2.47
N GLU A 24 -8.71 -7.45 -1.46
CA GLU A 24 -9.29 -6.29 -0.78
C GLU A 24 -8.20 -5.48 -0.06
N ASN A 25 -8.42 -4.18 0.06
CA ASN A 25 -7.53 -3.22 0.68
C ASN A 25 -8.35 -2.29 1.57
N LYS A 26 -8.67 -2.77 2.78
CA LYS A 26 -9.63 -2.13 3.69
C LYS A 26 -8.95 -1.57 4.91
N GLU A 27 -9.35 -0.38 5.32
CA GLU A 27 -8.95 0.22 6.59
C GLU A 27 -10.13 0.42 7.54
N ARG A 28 -9.82 0.61 8.82
CA ARG A 28 -10.74 1.13 9.83
C ARG A 28 -9.97 2.05 10.77
N VAL A 29 -10.67 3.06 11.23
CA VAL A 29 -10.14 4.07 12.17
C VAL A 29 -10.66 3.76 13.57
N SER A 30 -9.78 3.82 14.56
CA SER A 30 -10.14 3.69 15.98
C SER A 30 -9.25 4.61 16.82
N GLY A 31 -9.74 5.79 17.13
CA GLY A 31 -8.93 6.85 17.76
C GLY A 31 -7.78 7.28 16.85
N ASP A 32 -6.55 7.18 17.35
CA ASP A 32 -5.34 7.54 16.58
C ASP A 32 -4.77 6.38 15.73
N VAL A 33 -5.45 5.24 15.70
CA VAL A 33 -5.01 4.04 14.97
C VAL A 33 -5.78 3.92 13.67
N ILE A 34 -5.07 3.85 12.55
CA ILE A 34 -5.59 3.53 11.23
C ILE A 34 -5.00 2.18 10.84
N ALA A 35 -5.82 1.16 10.75
CA ALA A 35 -5.36 -0.21 10.54
C ALA A 35 -6.09 -0.92 9.42
N SER A 36 -5.33 -1.71 8.66
CA SER A 36 -5.95 -2.69 7.75
C SER A 36 -6.65 -3.79 8.53
N VAL A 37 -7.83 -4.15 8.09
CA VAL A 37 -8.70 -5.15 8.76
C VAL A 37 -8.73 -6.49 8.05
N SER A 38 -9.44 -7.45 8.62
CA SER A 38 -9.62 -8.79 8.05
C SER A 38 -10.12 -8.75 6.61
N ASN A 39 -9.70 -9.72 5.81
CA ASN A 39 -9.91 -9.84 4.37
C ASN A 39 -9.11 -8.84 3.51
N SER A 40 -8.31 -7.95 4.09
CA SER A 40 -7.37 -7.14 3.34
C SER A 40 -6.13 -7.94 2.93
N TRP A 41 -5.37 -7.42 1.96
CA TRP A 41 -4.11 -8.03 1.52
C TRP A 41 -3.07 -8.17 2.65
N VAL A 42 -3.10 -7.25 3.63
CA VAL A 42 -2.43 -7.31 4.95
C VAL A 42 -3.41 -6.85 6.03
N THR A 43 -3.08 -7.07 7.31
CA THR A 43 -3.82 -6.52 8.44
C THR A 43 -2.92 -5.68 9.34
N GLY A 44 -3.51 -5.00 10.33
CA GLY A 44 -2.81 -4.23 11.36
C GLY A 44 -2.35 -2.85 10.90
N ASP A 45 -1.73 -2.15 11.87
CA ASP A 45 -1.10 -0.83 11.70
C ASP A 45 0.41 -0.97 11.95
N THR A 46 1.21 -0.82 10.91
CA THR A 46 2.67 -0.99 10.99
C THR A 46 3.38 0.15 11.74
N THR A 47 2.66 1.20 12.14
CA THR A 47 3.19 2.27 13.01
C THR A 47 3.33 1.79 14.45
N PHE A 48 2.41 0.95 14.91
CA PHE A 48 2.30 0.53 16.31
C PHE A 48 2.54 -0.97 16.52
N SER A 49 2.41 -1.79 15.48
CA SER A 49 2.56 -3.24 15.55
C SER A 49 3.71 -3.76 14.70
N ALA A 50 4.50 -4.67 15.27
CA ALA A 50 5.46 -5.52 14.57
C ALA A 50 5.11 -7.01 14.75
N ASP A 51 3.84 -7.32 14.98
CA ASP A 51 3.36 -8.69 15.07
C ASP A 51 3.37 -9.33 13.67
N PRO A 52 4.14 -10.42 13.44
CA PRO A 52 4.12 -11.11 12.16
C PRO A 52 2.74 -11.63 11.74
N ASP A 53 1.82 -11.81 12.68
CA ASP A 53 0.46 -12.29 12.40
C ASP A 53 -0.36 -11.23 11.65
N ASP A 54 -0.04 -9.94 11.79
CA ASP A 54 -0.60 -8.89 10.95
C ASP A 54 -0.35 -9.11 9.45
N LEU A 55 0.78 -9.71 9.10
CA LEU A 55 1.09 -10.08 7.72
C LEU A 55 0.50 -11.43 7.33
N LYS A 56 0.54 -12.41 8.24
CA LYS A 56 0.08 -13.79 7.99
C LYS A 56 -1.44 -13.89 7.82
N HIS A 57 -2.20 -13.00 8.44
CA HIS A 57 -3.65 -12.92 8.27
C HIS A 57 -4.07 -12.18 6.99
N GLY A 58 -3.13 -11.56 6.28
CA GLY A 58 -3.37 -10.95 4.97
C GLY A 58 -3.70 -12.00 3.90
N THR A 59 -4.63 -11.65 3.00
CA THR A 59 -5.17 -12.59 2.00
C THR A 59 -4.16 -13.05 0.96
N ILE A 60 -3.08 -12.30 0.70
CA ILE A 60 -2.02 -12.70 -0.24
C ILE A 60 -0.87 -13.47 0.43
N TYR A 61 -0.82 -13.52 1.76
CA TYR A 61 0.27 -14.22 2.47
C TYR A 61 0.40 -15.71 2.12
N PRO A 62 -0.69 -16.49 1.94
CA PRO A 62 -0.60 -17.90 1.54
C PRO A 62 0.20 -18.14 0.26
N TYR A 63 0.26 -17.16 -0.63
CA TYR A 63 1.01 -17.21 -1.89
C TYR A 63 2.48 -16.80 -1.75
N LEU A 64 2.86 -16.20 -0.63
CA LEU A 64 4.22 -15.74 -0.33
C LEU A 64 4.97 -16.66 0.64
N GLY A 65 4.33 -17.02 1.74
CA GLY A 65 4.88 -17.89 2.79
C GLY A 65 6.06 -17.31 3.59
N ASP A 66 6.50 -16.09 3.31
CA ASP A 66 7.60 -15.42 4.03
C ASP A 66 7.25 -13.95 4.34
N THR A 67 7.24 -13.61 5.63
CA THR A 67 6.97 -12.24 6.10
C THR A 67 8.05 -11.24 5.70
N LYS A 68 9.28 -11.68 5.40
CA LYS A 68 10.38 -10.81 4.99
C LYS A 68 10.14 -10.12 3.65
N VAL A 69 9.24 -10.66 2.82
CA VAL A 69 8.87 -10.08 1.54
C VAL A 69 8.16 -8.72 1.71
N PHE A 70 7.46 -8.52 2.81
CA PHE A 70 6.69 -7.30 3.07
C PHE A 70 7.57 -6.09 3.45
N ARG A 71 8.85 -6.29 3.74
CA ARG A 71 9.76 -5.23 4.15
C ARG A 71 10.87 -4.99 3.14
N CYS A 72 11.12 -3.72 2.85
CA CYS A 72 12.28 -3.30 2.07
C CYS A 72 13.57 -3.47 2.90
N ALA A 73 14.61 -4.09 2.32
CA ALA A 73 15.89 -4.26 3.01
C ALA A 73 16.59 -2.92 3.34
N SER A 74 16.26 -1.86 2.61
CA SER A 74 16.76 -0.49 2.85
C SER A 74 15.87 0.30 3.83
N ASP A 75 14.83 -0.31 4.38
CA ASP A 75 13.98 0.31 5.38
C ASP A 75 14.57 0.08 6.79
N HIS A 76 15.01 1.14 7.43
CA HIS A 76 15.54 1.13 8.79
C HIS A 76 14.56 1.75 9.81
N SER A 77 13.32 2.00 9.39
CA SER A 77 12.30 2.58 10.27
C SER A 77 11.88 1.63 11.39
N THR A 78 11.41 2.22 12.46
CA THR A 78 10.97 1.52 13.67
C THR A 78 9.52 1.88 13.98
N LEU A 79 8.90 1.12 14.87
CA LEU A 79 7.60 1.47 15.44
C LEU A 79 7.65 2.83 16.13
N ARG A 80 6.51 3.50 16.22
CA ARG A 80 6.37 4.77 16.92
C ARG A 80 6.80 4.60 18.40
N ASN A 81 7.70 5.47 18.85
CA ASN A 81 8.23 5.45 20.22
C ASN A 81 8.93 4.15 20.65
N SER A 82 9.49 3.39 19.70
CA SER A 82 10.17 2.12 19.95
C SER A 82 11.41 1.98 19.07
N ALA A 83 12.36 1.15 19.51
CA ALA A 83 13.49 0.71 18.69
C ALA A 83 13.18 -0.56 17.87
N THR A 84 11.97 -1.11 17.97
CA THR A 84 11.55 -2.31 17.25
C THR A 84 11.37 -1.99 15.76
N PRO A 85 12.05 -2.70 14.85
CA PRO A 85 11.90 -2.50 13.42
C PRO A 85 10.46 -2.79 12.96
N ARG A 86 9.96 -1.98 12.01
CA ARG A 86 8.69 -2.26 11.33
C ARG A 86 8.77 -3.52 10.50
N ILE A 87 7.65 -4.16 10.27
CA ILE A 87 7.57 -5.41 9.49
C ILE A 87 7.12 -5.20 8.05
N ARG A 88 6.65 -4.00 7.69
CA ARG A 88 6.15 -3.68 6.35
C ARG A 88 6.66 -2.32 5.88
N SER A 89 6.95 -2.21 4.58
CA SER A 89 7.39 -0.99 3.88
C SER A 89 6.58 -0.68 2.64
N TYR A 90 5.69 -1.58 2.23
CA TYR A 90 4.94 -1.48 0.98
C TYR A 90 3.47 -1.28 1.24
N SER A 91 2.82 -0.52 0.37
CA SER A 91 1.37 -0.30 0.39
C SER A 91 0.78 -0.49 -1.00
N LEU A 92 -0.48 -0.88 -1.04
CA LEU A 92 -1.25 -1.17 -2.24
C LEU A 92 -2.07 0.05 -2.64
N ASN A 93 -2.12 0.34 -3.93
CA ASN A 93 -2.93 1.42 -4.50
C ASN A 93 -4.38 1.34 -4.05
N TYR A 94 -4.89 2.41 -3.43
CA TYR A 94 -6.28 2.51 -2.96
C TYR A 94 -7.32 2.16 -4.03
N PHE A 95 -7.10 2.59 -5.28
CA PHE A 95 -8.07 2.35 -6.36
C PHE A 95 -8.15 0.88 -6.82
N LEU A 96 -7.33 0.01 -6.25
CA LEU A 96 -7.39 -1.44 -6.43
C LEU A 96 -8.04 -2.08 -5.20
N HIS A 97 -9.37 -2.12 -5.21
CA HIS A 97 -10.25 -2.68 -4.19
C HIS A 97 -10.12 -2.05 -2.80
N GLY A 98 -9.86 -0.72 -2.77
CA GLY A 98 -9.80 0.05 -1.53
C GLY A 98 -11.18 0.28 -0.90
N ASP A 99 -11.22 0.24 0.42
CA ASP A 99 -12.41 0.57 1.24
C ASP A 99 -11.95 1.36 2.47
N LEU A 100 -12.23 2.66 2.46
CA LEU A 100 -11.90 3.57 3.55
C LEU A 100 -12.95 3.51 4.66
N ASP A 101 -12.50 3.78 5.88
CA ASP A 101 -13.41 4.00 7.00
C ASP A 101 -14.31 5.22 6.74
N PRO A 102 -15.60 5.17 7.11
CA PRO A 102 -16.50 6.32 7.00
C PRO A 102 -15.99 7.59 7.69
N GLU A 103 -15.25 7.49 8.80
CA GLU A 103 -14.65 8.63 9.46
C GLU A 103 -13.55 9.28 8.60
N HIS A 104 -12.78 8.46 7.88
CA HIS A 104 -11.75 8.93 6.94
C HIS A 104 -12.38 9.52 5.67
N ILE A 105 -13.43 8.88 5.13
CA ILE A 105 -14.16 9.36 3.95
C ILE A 105 -14.70 10.78 4.17
N GLY A 106 -15.18 11.11 5.38
CA GLY A 106 -15.69 12.44 5.72
C GLY A 106 -14.67 13.58 5.59
N LEU A 107 -13.38 13.25 5.51
CA LEU A 107 -12.27 14.21 5.33
C LEU A 107 -11.85 14.38 3.88
N VAL A 108 -12.40 13.59 2.96
CA VAL A 108 -11.95 13.48 1.57
C VAL A 108 -13.08 13.91 0.61
N PRO A 109 -12.80 14.68 -0.45
CA PRO A 109 -13.79 14.99 -1.47
C PRO A 109 -14.31 13.70 -2.13
N PRO A 110 -15.62 13.41 -2.08
CA PRO A 110 -16.20 12.16 -2.61
C PRO A 110 -15.84 11.87 -4.06
N GLU A 111 -15.76 12.91 -4.89
CA GLU A 111 -15.38 12.82 -6.31
C GLU A 111 -13.95 12.29 -6.51
N SER A 112 -13.06 12.49 -5.53
CA SER A 112 -11.68 12.02 -5.58
C SER A 112 -11.51 10.53 -5.33
N LEU A 113 -12.56 9.86 -4.83
CA LEU A 113 -12.57 8.44 -4.46
C LEU A 113 -13.32 7.55 -5.47
N THR A 114 -13.76 8.10 -6.59
CA THR A 114 -14.49 7.33 -7.61
C THR A 114 -13.58 6.47 -8.46
N GLY A 115 -14.13 5.38 -9.02
CA GLY A 115 -13.41 4.52 -9.98
C GLY A 115 -12.54 3.46 -9.33
N ILE A 116 -12.96 2.94 -8.18
CA ILE A 116 -12.35 1.77 -7.54
C ILE A 116 -12.59 0.55 -8.43
N LEU A 117 -11.53 -0.19 -8.72
CA LEU A 117 -11.55 -1.43 -9.48
C LEU A 117 -11.55 -2.62 -8.51
N THR A 118 -12.39 -3.60 -8.77
CA THR A 118 -12.53 -4.80 -7.92
C THR A 118 -12.12 -6.09 -8.63
N LYS A 119 -11.88 -6.03 -9.96
CA LYS A 119 -11.47 -7.17 -10.78
C LYS A 119 -10.33 -6.80 -11.73
N PHE A 120 -9.46 -7.76 -12.00
CA PHE A 120 -8.37 -7.62 -12.98
C PHE A 120 -8.88 -7.21 -14.37
N SER A 121 -10.02 -7.75 -14.79
CA SER A 121 -10.63 -7.43 -16.09
C SER A 121 -11.03 -5.96 -16.27
N GLN A 122 -11.12 -5.20 -15.20
CA GLN A 122 -11.41 -3.76 -15.22
C GLN A 122 -10.15 -2.91 -15.45
N ILE A 123 -8.96 -3.49 -15.33
CA ILE A 123 -7.68 -2.80 -15.53
C ILE A 123 -7.38 -2.75 -17.03
N SER A 124 -7.75 -1.66 -17.70
CA SER A 124 -7.64 -1.53 -19.16
C SER A 124 -6.20 -1.38 -19.67
N GLN A 125 -5.30 -0.83 -18.87
CA GLN A 125 -3.88 -0.61 -19.21
C GLN A 125 -2.98 -1.04 -18.04
N PRO A 126 -2.78 -2.37 -17.83
CA PRO A 126 -2.08 -2.87 -16.64
C PRO A 126 -0.66 -2.31 -16.46
N SER A 127 0.06 -2.08 -17.55
CA SER A 127 1.42 -1.49 -17.51
C SER A 127 1.47 -0.01 -17.09
N LYS A 128 0.33 0.64 -16.90
CA LYS A 128 0.23 2.04 -16.45
C LYS A 128 -0.46 2.18 -15.09
N VAL A 129 -0.96 1.09 -14.54
CA VAL A 129 -1.60 1.08 -13.21
C VAL A 129 -0.62 0.49 -12.22
N PHE A 130 -0.09 1.34 -11.33
CA PHE A 130 0.75 0.83 -10.26
C PHE A 130 -0.09 0.07 -9.23
N THR A 131 0.48 -0.97 -8.68
CA THR A 131 -0.10 -1.80 -7.63
C THR A 131 0.56 -1.51 -6.29
N PHE A 132 1.75 -2.02 -6.08
CA PHE A 132 2.50 -1.81 -4.85
C PHE A 132 3.61 -0.79 -5.04
N LEU A 133 3.87 -0.03 -3.99
CA LEU A 133 5.03 0.86 -3.93
C LEU A 133 5.67 0.84 -2.54
N ASP A 134 6.90 1.31 -2.49
CA ASP A 134 7.65 1.50 -1.26
C ASP A 134 7.22 2.82 -0.63
N GLU A 135 6.49 2.75 0.48
CA GLU A 135 5.93 3.93 1.14
C GLU A 135 6.89 4.53 2.16
N ASN A 136 6.72 5.84 2.41
CA ASN A 136 7.51 6.57 3.38
C ASN A 136 7.13 6.19 4.81
N GLU A 137 8.13 6.09 5.68
CA GLU A 137 7.96 5.74 7.09
C GLU A 137 7.11 6.72 7.90
N ASN A 138 6.90 7.94 7.41
CA ASN A 138 6.09 8.95 8.10
C ASN A 138 4.61 8.92 7.72
N SER A 139 4.23 8.15 6.72
CA SER A 139 2.85 8.05 6.25
C SER A 139 2.30 6.62 6.24
N ILE A 140 3.15 5.61 6.39
CA ILE A 140 2.73 4.22 6.34
C ILE A 140 2.16 3.78 7.69
N GLU A 141 0.87 3.55 7.72
CA GLU A 141 0.14 2.95 8.85
C GLU A 141 -0.55 1.65 8.45
N ASP A 142 -1.57 1.73 7.63
CA ASP A 142 -2.30 0.59 7.06
C ASP A 142 -1.73 0.10 5.72
N GLY A 143 -2.44 -0.77 5.02
CA GLY A 143 -2.04 -1.31 3.72
C GLY A 143 -2.37 -0.45 2.51
N LEU A 144 -3.08 0.67 2.69
CA LEU A 144 -3.53 1.55 1.63
C LEU A 144 -2.46 2.57 1.24
N PHE A 145 -2.34 2.83 -0.06
CA PHE A 145 -1.65 4.02 -0.56
C PHE A 145 -2.68 4.94 -1.21
N LEU A 146 -3.08 5.98 -0.47
CA LEU A 146 -4.13 6.90 -0.86
C LEU A 146 -3.56 8.15 -1.54
N PHE A 147 -4.10 8.47 -2.68
CA PHE A 147 -3.89 9.74 -3.38
C PHE A 147 -5.20 10.18 -4.00
N TYR A 148 -5.40 11.50 -4.10
CA TYR A 148 -6.60 12.06 -4.69
C TYR A 148 -6.37 12.32 -6.17
N LYS A 149 -7.35 11.92 -6.98
CA LYS A 149 -7.39 12.22 -8.42
C LYS A 149 -7.72 13.70 -8.65
N GLU A 150 -7.71 14.11 -9.91
CA GLU A 150 -8.24 15.41 -10.32
C GLU A 150 -9.60 15.70 -9.65
N PRO A 151 -9.86 16.95 -9.23
CA PRO A 151 -9.02 18.14 -9.43
C PRO A 151 -7.94 18.36 -8.35
N SER A 152 -7.94 17.61 -7.28
CA SER A 152 -7.11 17.88 -6.10
C SER A 152 -5.65 17.49 -6.28
N LEU A 153 -5.34 16.35 -6.93
CA LEU A 153 -3.99 15.82 -7.16
C LEU A 153 -3.10 15.82 -5.88
N ILE A 154 -3.69 15.52 -4.73
CA ILE A 154 -2.99 15.49 -3.44
C ILE A 154 -2.63 14.04 -3.11
N TRP A 155 -1.41 13.84 -2.66
CA TRP A 155 -0.96 12.57 -2.11
C TRP A 155 -1.18 12.59 -0.60
N GLN A 156 -2.10 11.76 -0.11
CA GLN A 156 -2.32 11.58 1.32
C GLN A 156 -1.16 10.80 1.93
N ASN A 157 -0.78 9.70 1.30
CA ASN A 157 0.41 8.96 1.66
C ASN A 157 1.61 9.43 0.83
N SER A 158 2.80 9.34 1.40
CA SER A 158 4.03 9.79 0.78
C SER A 158 4.85 8.63 0.24
N SER A 159 5.41 8.82 -0.94
CA SER A 159 6.40 7.89 -1.47
C SER A 159 7.75 8.02 -0.78
N THR A 160 8.53 6.95 -0.75
CA THR A 160 9.85 6.94 -0.15
C THR A 160 10.93 7.61 -1.03
N HIS A 161 12.08 7.92 -0.41
CA HIS A 161 13.32 8.34 -1.08
C HIS A 161 14.49 7.39 -0.82
N ARG A 162 14.22 6.20 -0.28
CA ARG A 162 15.25 5.24 0.20
C ARG A 162 16.19 4.77 -0.91
N HIS A 163 15.72 4.72 -2.16
CA HIS A 163 16.44 4.17 -3.28
C HIS A 163 17.15 5.26 -4.09
N ASN A 164 18.21 5.84 -3.53
CA ASN A 164 19.02 6.89 -4.19
C ASN A 164 18.17 8.09 -4.67
N GLY A 165 17.27 8.57 -3.80
CA GLY A 165 16.38 9.69 -4.13
C GLY A 165 15.22 9.29 -5.02
N GLY A 166 14.77 8.04 -4.94
CA GLY A 166 13.64 7.49 -5.68
C GLY A 166 12.91 6.41 -4.91
N GLN A 167 12.01 5.73 -5.59
CA GLN A 167 11.26 4.59 -5.08
C GLN A 167 11.17 3.46 -6.09
N ASN A 168 10.82 2.27 -5.63
CA ASN A 168 10.45 1.16 -6.50
C ASN A 168 8.94 1.01 -6.53
N ILE A 169 8.39 0.73 -7.71
CA ILE A 169 6.95 0.65 -7.97
C ILE A 169 6.69 -0.62 -8.77
N ALA A 170 5.69 -1.39 -8.37
CA ALA A 170 5.14 -2.50 -9.14
C ALA A 170 3.90 -2.07 -9.92
N PHE A 171 3.62 -2.74 -11.03
CA PHE A 171 2.50 -2.47 -11.92
C PHE A 171 1.68 -3.72 -12.17
N ALA A 172 0.41 -3.54 -12.50
CA ALA A 172 -0.58 -4.60 -12.62
C ALA A 172 -0.31 -5.64 -13.75
N ASP A 173 0.69 -5.42 -14.59
CA ASP A 173 1.20 -6.38 -15.57
C ASP A 173 2.40 -7.21 -15.06
N GLY A 174 2.79 -7.03 -13.78
CA GLY A 174 3.88 -7.74 -13.12
C GLY A 174 5.26 -7.10 -13.25
N HIS A 175 5.43 -6.03 -14.04
CA HIS A 175 6.72 -5.36 -14.09
C HIS A 175 6.97 -4.46 -12.88
N VAL A 176 8.24 -4.21 -12.57
CA VAL A 176 8.67 -3.35 -11.46
C VAL A 176 9.71 -2.37 -11.97
N GLU A 177 9.47 -1.10 -11.70
CA GLU A 177 10.37 0.00 -12.08
C GLU A 177 10.99 0.68 -10.87
N HIS A 178 12.13 1.32 -11.09
CA HIS A 178 12.72 2.29 -10.18
C HIS A 178 12.49 3.70 -10.73
N TRP A 179 11.76 4.52 -9.97
CA TRP A 179 11.53 5.92 -10.31
C TRP A 179 12.39 6.84 -9.46
N LYS A 180 13.22 7.65 -10.13
CA LYS A 180 14.02 8.69 -9.46
C LYS A 180 13.24 9.99 -9.41
N TRP A 181 13.11 10.55 -8.22
CA TRP A 181 12.41 11.83 -8.04
C TRP A 181 13.22 12.99 -8.63
N ARG A 182 12.53 13.89 -9.34
CA ARG A 182 13.13 15.11 -9.88
C ARG A 182 13.15 16.26 -8.86
N SER A 183 12.29 16.22 -7.86
CA SER A 183 12.23 17.16 -6.74
C SER A 183 12.49 16.44 -5.42
N ARG A 184 13.01 17.15 -4.42
CA ARG A 184 13.35 16.57 -3.11
C ARG A 184 12.14 16.28 -2.20
N ARG A 185 10.90 16.65 -2.62
CA ARG A 185 9.68 16.43 -1.84
C ARG A 185 8.49 16.11 -2.74
N PRO A 186 8.00 14.89 -2.79
CA PRO A 186 6.58 14.68 -2.98
C PRO A 186 5.92 15.11 -1.67
N HIS A 187 5.10 16.16 -1.71
CA HIS A 187 4.44 16.65 -0.51
C HIS A 187 3.31 15.71 -0.12
N ALA A 188 3.42 15.07 1.05
CA ALA A 188 2.24 14.75 1.82
C ALA A 188 1.69 16.05 2.40
N GLY A 189 0.41 16.28 2.25
CA GLY A 189 -0.26 17.45 2.80
C GLY A 189 -0.53 17.34 4.29
N TYR A 190 0.45 16.89 5.09
CA TYR A 190 0.36 17.02 6.53
C TYR A 190 0.77 18.44 6.90
N HIS A 191 -0.19 19.24 7.34
CA HIS A 191 0.06 20.48 8.06
C HIS A 191 0.76 20.14 9.37
N GLU A 192 1.94 20.80 9.61
CA GLU A 192 2.54 20.89 10.94
C GLU A 192 1.60 21.61 11.90
#